data_31f088d495a5cf1d5adf96279559318a
#
_entry.id   31f088d495a5cf1d5adf96279559318a
#
_cell.length_a   1.000
_cell.length_b   1.000
_cell.length_c   1.000
_cell.angle_alpha   90.00
_cell.angle_beta   90.00
_cell.angle_gamma   90.00
#
_symmetry.space_group_name_H-M   'P 1'
#
loop_
_entity.id
_entity.type
_entity.pdbx_description
1 polymer ?
#
loop_
_entity_poly.entity_id
_entity_poly.type
_entity_poly.pdbx_seq_one_letter_code
_entity_poly.pdbx_strand_id
1 'polypeptide(L)'
;MTEMKKINVEELVNAAGGEWRQVNTRTVQNGVLRNGPGTSYERITSYPNGTWVSTTGRSQYNADDGRTWYELDSPDYGWMAGRILGLPE
;
A
#
# COMPACT_ATOMS: atom_id res chain seq x y z
N MET A 1 15.69 4.54 -19.53
CA MET A 1 15.61 4.64 -19.10
C MET A 1 15.21 4.39 -18.93
N THR A 2 15.24 4.33 -18.59
CA THR A 2 15.00 4.35 -18.00
C THR A 2 14.73 4.04 -17.70
N GLU A 3 14.96 3.93 -17.69
CA GLU A 3 14.85 3.90 -17.02
C GLU A 3 14.56 3.45 -16.68
N MET A 4 14.74 3.21 -16.70
CA MET A 4 14.64 3.12 -16.04
C MET A 4 14.60 2.67 -15.80
N LYS A 5 14.74 2.45 -15.93
CA LYS A 5 14.86 2.37 -15.36
C LYS A 5 14.76 1.96 -14.99
N LYS A 6 15.12 1.83 -14.75
CA LYS A 6 15.12 1.72 -13.93
C LYS A 6 15.15 1.79 -13.24
N ILE A 7 15.39 1.74 -12.83
CA ILE A 7 15.48 2.02 -11.85
C ILE A 7 15.47 1.90 -11.26
N ASN A 8 15.79 1.81 -11.00
CA ASN A 8 15.85 1.92 -10.16
C ASN A 8 15.64 1.83 -9.30
N VAL A 9 16.00 1.64 -8.84
CA VAL A 9 15.78 1.70 -7.90
C VAL A 9 16.15 2.31 -7.28
N GLU A 10 16.56 2.59 -7.45
CA GLU A 10 16.82 3.17 -6.88
C GLU A 10 16.59 3.78 -6.33
N GLU A 11 16.81 3.93 -6.50
CA GLU A 11 16.45 4.49 -5.95
C GLU A 11 15.66 4.40 -5.08
N LEU A 12 15.49 3.88 -4.77
CA LEU A 12 14.76 3.77 -4.06
C LEU A 12 14.73 4.19 -3.17
N VAL A 13 14.91 4.33 -3.18
CA VAL A 13 14.83 4.68 -2.41
C VAL A 13 14.77 5.31 -1.87
N ASN A 14 14.88 5.70 -2.05
CA ASN A 14 14.84 6.32 -1.53
C ASN A 14 14.38 6.74 -0.97
N ALA A 15 14.41 6.07 -1.05
CA ALA A 15 13.60 7.07 -0.72
C ALA A 15 13.63 7.69 0.59
N ALA A 16 14.13 8.65 0.55
CA ALA A 16 14.25 9.42 1.73
C ALA A 16 12.88 9.78 2.26
N GLY A 17 12.79 10.07 3.52
CA GLY A 17 11.55 10.48 4.12
C GLY A 17 10.59 9.38 4.42
N GLY A 18 10.93 8.18 4.07
CA GLY A 18 10.10 7.04 4.37
C GLY A 18 8.86 6.89 3.55
N GLU A 19 8.74 7.65 2.49
CA GLU A 19 7.59 7.51 1.63
C GLU A 19 7.80 6.42 0.62
N TRP A 20 6.71 5.71 0.34
CA TRP A 20 6.72 4.71 -0.69
C TRP A 20 6.47 5.35 -2.02
N ARG A 21 7.11 4.82 -3.03
CA ARG A 21 6.75 5.20 -4.38
C ARG A 21 5.43 4.57 -4.75
N GLN A 22 4.77 5.19 -5.70
CA GLN A 22 3.57 4.60 -6.26
C GLN A 22 3.95 3.29 -6.94
N VAL A 23 3.28 2.21 -6.57
CA VAL A 23 3.53 0.91 -7.16
C VAL A 23 2.22 0.20 -7.40
N ASN A 24 2.24 -0.66 -8.41
CA ASN A 24 1.16 -1.60 -8.65
C ASN A 24 1.56 -2.92 -8.02
N THR A 25 0.69 -3.49 -7.23
CA THR A 25 0.96 -4.75 -6.58
C THR A 25 -0.31 -5.59 -6.55
N ARG A 26 -0.17 -6.83 -6.15
CA ARG A 26 -1.33 -7.70 -5.99
C ARG A 26 -1.54 -8.00 -4.53
N THR A 27 -2.81 -8.12 -4.14
CA THR A 27 -3.08 -8.61 -2.81
C THR A 27 -2.59 -10.06 -2.71
N VAL A 28 -1.98 -10.39 -1.59
CA VAL A 28 -1.44 -11.73 -1.35
C VAL A 28 -2.33 -12.55 -0.43
N GLN A 29 -3.44 -11.97 -0.02
CA GLN A 29 -4.49 -12.63 0.73
C GLN A 29 -5.76 -11.80 0.60
N ASN A 30 -6.88 -12.32 1.07
CA ASN A 30 -8.11 -11.55 1.09
C ASN A 30 -7.94 -10.41 2.08
N GLY A 31 -8.41 -9.22 1.72
CA GLY A 31 -8.22 -8.08 2.58
C GLY A 31 -9.32 -7.05 2.49
N VAL A 32 -9.39 -6.22 3.51
CA VAL A 32 -10.40 -5.19 3.63
C VAL A 32 -9.78 -3.83 3.32
N LEU A 33 -10.47 -3.07 2.48
CA LEU A 33 -10.12 -1.69 2.20
C LEU A 33 -10.89 -0.80 3.16
N ARG A 34 -10.19 0.11 3.83
CA ARG A 34 -10.81 0.97 4.84
C ARG A 34 -10.66 2.43 4.48
N ASN A 35 -11.46 3.24 5.15
CA ASN A 35 -11.52 4.67 4.89
C ASN A 35 -10.33 5.43 5.49
N GLY A 36 -9.48 4.76 6.25
CA GLY A 36 -8.32 5.36 6.87
C GLY A 36 -7.33 4.30 7.29
N PRO A 37 -6.16 4.72 7.78
CA PRO A 37 -5.06 3.80 8.08
C PRO A 37 -5.20 3.15 9.46
N GLY A 38 -6.18 2.26 9.61
CA GLY A 38 -6.37 1.55 10.86
C GLY A 38 -7.62 0.70 10.84
N THR A 39 -7.66 -0.31 11.71
CA THR A 39 -8.82 -1.21 11.80
C THR A 39 -10.04 -0.54 12.39
N SER A 40 -9.88 0.59 13.04
CA SER A 40 -11.01 1.34 13.59
C SER A 40 -11.73 2.18 12.54
N TYR A 41 -11.12 2.35 11.37
CA TYR A 41 -11.75 3.11 10.30
C TYR A 41 -12.77 2.25 9.59
N GLU A 42 -13.75 2.90 8.99
CA GLU A 42 -14.86 2.24 8.34
C GLU A 42 -14.40 1.40 7.16
N ARG A 43 -14.97 0.22 7.04
CA ARG A 43 -14.73 -0.64 5.90
C ARG A 43 -15.46 -0.10 4.67
N ILE A 44 -14.72 -0.03 3.57
CA ILE A 44 -15.31 0.40 2.29
C ILE A 44 -15.72 -0.82 1.48
N THR A 45 -14.78 -1.75 1.29
CA THR A 45 -15.01 -2.96 0.52
C THR A 45 -13.92 -3.97 0.86
N SER A 46 -13.89 -5.08 0.16
CA SER A 46 -12.80 -6.05 0.32
C SER A 46 -12.42 -6.59 -1.04
N TYR A 47 -11.18 -7.08 -1.13
CA TYR A 47 -10.67 -7.67 -2.36
C TYR A 47 -10.21 -9.09 -2.08
N PRO A 48 -10.45 -10.01 -3.02
CA PRO A 48 -9.89 -11.35 -2.89
C PRO A 48 -8.39 -11.34 -3.16
N ASN A 49 -7.74 -12.40 -2.71
CA ASN A 49 -6.34 -12.65 -2.99
C ASN A 49 -6.09 -12.53 -4.50
N GLY A 50 -5.01 -11.87 -4.87
CA GLY A 50 -4.61 -11.75 -6.26
C GLY A 50 -5.17 -10.54 -6.99
N THR A 51 -5.82 -9.63 -6.28
CA THR A 51 -6.38 -8.43 -6.90
C THR A 51 -5.27 -7.41 -7.14
N TRP A 52 -5.20 -6.87 -8.35
CA TRP A 52 -4.26 -5.80 -8.66
C TRP A 52 -4.74 -4.49 -8.04
N VAL A 53 -3.82 -3.80 -7.38
CA VAL A 53 -4.09 -2.51 -6.76
C VAL A 53 -2.92 -1.58 -7.03
N SER A 54 -3.18 -0.28 -6.95
CA SER A 54 -2.16 0.73 -7.13
C SER A 54 -2.08 1.59 -5.88
N THR A 55 -0.86 1.78 -5.36
CA THR A 55 -0.65 2.63 -4.20
C THR A 55 -0.33 4.05 -4.64
N THR A 56 -0.65 5.02 -3.79
CA THR A 56 -0.37 6.43 -4.09
C THR A 56 1.04 6.85 -3.71
N GLY A 57 1.74 6.01 -2.95
CA GLY A 57 3.04 6.34 -2.41
C GLY A 57 2.98 6.79 -0.96
N ARG A 58 1.79 6.89 -0.38
CA ARG A 58 1.64 7.28 1.01
C ARG A 58 1.45 6.07 1.89
N SER A 59 2.07 6.10 3.05
CA SER A 59 1.90 5.04 4.04
C SER A 59 1.85 5.67 5.42
N GLN A 60 1.27 4.96 6.37
CA GLN A 60 1.18 5.44 7.74
C GLN A 60 1.17 4.27 8.70
N TYR A 61 2.03 4.36 9.71
CA TYR A 61 2.06 3.37 10.79
C TYR A 61 0.97 3.71 11.79
N ASN A 62 0.23 2.69 12.22
CA ASN A 62 -0.80 2.84 13.24
C ASN A 62 -0.36 2.06 14.47
N ALA A 63 -0.06 2.79 15.57
CA ALA A 63 0.45 2.16 16.77
C ALA A 63 -0.60 1.28 17.46
N ASP A 64 -1.86 1.62 17.32
CA ASP A 64 -2.94 0.83 17.94
C ASP A 64 -3.06 -0.54 17.28
N ASP A 65 -2.82 -0.62 15.98
CA ASP A 65 -2.87 -1.87 15.26
C ASP A 65 -1.53 -2.58 15.22
N GLY A 66 -0.45 -1.83 15.40
CA GLY A 66 0.89 -2.34 15.26
C GLY A 66 1.25 -2.67 13.83
N ARG A 67 0.69 -1.97 12.87
CA ARG A 67 0.97 -2.25 11.45
C ARG A 67 0.97 -0.99 10.62
N THR A 68 1.61 -1.09 9.45
CA THR A 68 1.67 0.00 8.49
C THR A 68 0.58 -0.19 7.46
N TRP A 69 -0.11 0.92 7.16
CA TRP A 69 -1.20 0.96 6.20
C TRP A 69 -0.75 1.75 4.98
N TYR A 70 -1.22 1.35 3.82
CA TYR A 70 -0.84 1.97 2.55
C TYR A 70 -2.09 2.50 1.87
N GLU A 71 -1.96 3.73 1.35
CA GLU A 71 -3.06 4.37 0.65
C GLU A 71 -3.12 3.86 -0.78
N LEU A 72 -4.31 3.50 -1.22
CA LEU A 72 -4.54 3.01 -2.59
C LEU A 72 -5.38 4.00 -3.34
N ASP A 73 -5.17 4.08 -4.66
CA ASP A 73 -6.03 4.88 -5.51
C ASP A 73 -6.74 4.05 -6.56
N SER A 74 -6.49 2.76 -6.62
CA SER A 74 -7.09 1.88 -7.62
C SER A 74 -7.13 0.44 -7.09
N PRO A 75 -8.20 -0.30 -7.34
CA PRO A 75 -9.39 0.08 -8.10
C PRO A 75 -10.30 1.06 -7.35
N ASP A 76 -10.16 1.17 -6.04
CA ASP A 76 -10.93 2.10 -5.22
C ASP A 76 -9.99 2.86 -4.32
N TYR A 77 -10.36 4.06 -3.95
CA TYR A 77 -9.57 4.84 -3.00
C TYR A 77 -9.78 4.33 -1.58
N GLY A 78 -8.70 4.19 -0.85
CA GLY A 78 -8.78 3.78 0.56
C GLY A 78 -7.43 3.33 1.08
N TRP A 79 -7.45 2.63 2.22
CA TRP A 79 -6.25 2.21 2.91
C TRP A 79 -6.29 0.71 3.16
N MET A 80 -5.14 0.06 3.02
CA MET A 80 -5.05 -1.38 3.21
C MET A 80 -3.76 -1.71 3.95
N ALA A 81 -3.83 -2.71 4.83
CA ALA A 81 -2.67 -3.10 5.62
C ALA A 81 -1.59 -3.73 4.74
N GLY A 82 -0.34 -3.48 5.10
CA GLY A 82 0.79 -3.97 4.31
C GLY A 82 0.79 -5.47 4.13
N ARG A 83 0.37 -6.23 5.15
CA ARG A 83 0.35 -7.70 5.03
C ARG A 83 -0.51 -8.17 3.86
N ILE A 84 -1.58 -7.42 3.56
CA ILE A 84 -2.48 -7.79 2.47
C ILE A 84 -1.79 -7.57 1.13
N LEU A 85 -0.89 -6.61 1.09
CA LEU A 85 -0.25 -6.17 -0.15
C LEU A 85 1.12 -6.81 -0.35
N GLY A 86 1.59 -7.60 0.60
CA GLY A 86 2.95 -8.12 0.54
C GLY A 86 3.98 -7.04 0.78
N LEU A 87 3.61 -5.97 1.44
CA LEU A 87 4.50 -4.84 1.74
C LEU A 87 4.83 -4.83 3.22
N PRO A 88 5.91 -4.13 3.61
CA PRO A 88 6.30 -4.09 5.02
C PRO A 88 5.21 -3.54 5.92
N GLU A 89 5.16 -4.07 7.12
CA GLU A 89 4.32 -3.56 8.20
C GLU A 89 5.23 -3.05 9.30
#